data_dd52f31a3752bbb7836ce210c8545a0b
#
_entry.id   dd52f31a3752bbb7836ce210c8545a0b
#
_cell.length_a   1.000
_cell.length_b   1.000
_cell.length_c   1.000
_cell.angle_alpha   90.00
_cell.angle_beta   90.00
_cell.angle_gamma   90.00
#
_symmetry.space_group_name_H-M   'P 1'
#
loop_
_entity.id
_entity.type
_entity.pdbx_description
1 polymer ?
#
loop_
_entity_poly.entity_id
_entity_poly.type
_entity_poly.pdbx_seq_one_letter_code
_entity_poly.pdbx_strand_id
1 'polypeptide(L)'
;MAAVRAYEVAQEHRDNIIEFPKPVNNKKKGKKSEVYPLEVEDAKKLLNWFAENDMWTHYLALTVGINMARRIGDTLNLTWEHFYDPTTGDFRYEIMEIVEDKTDKMANPFINNAVKEAIKLYVEKTGCDVTANNYRNPVFMQLTGTHKGNVVTADAHRKALKRGAEAVGIKYNIGTHSARKTFGKISRMIHPNDYDSMEILQSVFNHSDAKTTRHYIGLTKEKVNQYYNDIGTFFGDYVTGDKAFKGEENKPTVTLEWADLRGVLAMLTDNVDDLNVAIELVEQLAK
;
A
#
# COMPACT_ATOMS: atom_id res chain seq x y z
N MET A 1 19.35 3.32 3.98
CA MET A 1 20.16 2.12 3.63
C MET A 1 19.36 0.84 3.55
N ALA A 2 18.48 0.49 4.49
CA ALA A 2 17.66 -0.74 4.37
C ALA A 2 16.67 -0.71 3.19
N ALA A 3 15.99 0.40 2.94
CA ALA A 3 15.09 0.55 1.79
C ALA A 3 15.82 0.53 0.45
N VAL A 4 17.02 1.14 0.38
CA VAL A 4 17.91 1.07 -0.80
C VAL A 4 18.38 -0.35 -1.01
N ARG A 5 18.72 -1.08 0.04
CA ARG A 5 19.15 -2.48 -0.02
C ARG A 5 18.01 -3.42 -0.41
N ALA A 6 16.77 -3.16 0.06
CA ALA A 6 15.58 -3.89 -0.40
C ALA A 6 15.28 -3.61 -1.87
N TYR A 7 15.50 -2.39 -2.34
CA TYR A 7 15.38 -2.03 -3.75
C TYR A 7 16.49 -2.65 -4.60
N GLU A 8 17.73 -2.67 -4.12
CA GLU A 8 18.86 -3.33 -4.80
C GLU A 8 18.67 -4.84 -4.84
N VAL A 9 18.25 -5.48 -3.75
CA VAL A 9 17.88 -6.91 -3.72
C VAL A 9 16.74 -7.21 -4.67
N ALA A 10 15.74 -6.32 -4.77
CA ALA A 10 14.67 -6.44 -5.75
C ALA A 10 15.18 -6.23 -7.20
N GLN A 11 16.26 -5.50 -7.40
CA GLN A 11 16.93 -5.35 -8.71
C GLN A 11 17.75 -6.59 -9.08
N GLU A 12 18.47 -7.20 -8.14
CA GLU A 12 19.23 -8.42 -8.38
C GLU A 12 18.35 -9.66 -8.63
N HIS A 13 17.13 -9.66 -8.12
CA HIS A 13 16.15 -10.73 -8.38
C HIS A 13 15.24 -10.46 -9.58
N ARG A 14 15.52 -9.47 -10.42
CA ARG A 14 14.75 -9.22 -11.67
C ARG A 14 14.68 -10.42 -12.60
N ASP A 15 15.66 -11.28 -12.57
CA ASP A 15 15.72 -12.48 -13.42
C ASP A 15 14.74 -13.58 -12.99
N ASN A 16 14.18 -13.47 -11.78
CA ASN A 16 13.15 -14.36 -11.24
C ASN A 16 11.74 -13.73 -11.20
N ILE A 17 11.56 -12.53 -11.76
CA ILE A 17 10.24 -11.94 -11.90
C ILE A 17 9.48 -12.77 -12.95
N ILE A 18 8.42 -13.45 -12.53
CA ILE A 18 7.46 -14.03 -13.47
C ILE A 18 6.91 -12.86 -14.29
N GLU A 19 7.45 -12.64 -15.48
CA GLU A 19 6.85 -11.72 -16.43
C GLU A 19 5.46 -12.24 -16.76
N PHE A 20 4.46 -11.52 -16.28
CA PHE A 20 3.11 -11.79 -16.77
C PHE A 20 3.08 -11.44 -18.27
N PRO A 21 2.66 -12.37 -19.13
CA PRO A 21 2.65 -12.12 -20.57
C PRO A 21 1.82 -10.86 -20.84
N LYS A 22 2.44 -9.88 -21.49
CA LYS A 22 1.77 -8.64 -21.89
C LYS A 22 0.77 -9.01 -22.99
N PRO A 23 -0.55 -8.92 -22.76
CA PRO A 23 -1.50 -9.35 -23.77
C PRO A 23 -1.56 -8.36 -24.91
N VAL A 24 -1.42 -8.89 -26.10
CA VAL A 24 -1.83 -8.22 -27.31
C VAL A 24 -3.35 -8.03 -27.25
N ASN A 25 -3.81 -6.82 -27.50
CA ASN A 25 -5.19 -6.36 -27.34
C ASN A 25 -6.13 -6.96 -28.41
N ASN A 26 -6.33 -8.29 -28.37
CA ASN A 26 -7.29 -8.98 -29.22
C ASN A 26 -8.65 -9.05 -28.51
N LYS A 27 -9.47 -8.02 -28.68
CA LYS A 27 -10.86 -7.99 -28.23
C LYS A 27 -11.69 -9.03 -28.99
N LYS A 28 -11.78 -10.25 -28.46
CA LYS A 28 -12.87 -11.17 -28.83
C LYS A 28 -14.12 -10.76 -28.06
N LYS A 29 -15.21 -10.41 -28.77
CA LYS A 29 -16.53 -10.11 -28.19
C LYS A 29 -16.93 -11.23 -27.23
N GLY A 30 -17.16 -10.90 -25.94
CA GLY A 30 -17.74 -11.83 -24.95
C GLY A 30 -16.81 -12.35 -23.84
N LYS A 31 -15.48 -12.22 -23.91
CA LYS A 31 -14.59 -12.55 -22.77
C LYS A 31 -14.30 -11.29 -21.95
N LYS A 32 -14.56 -11.37 -20.63
CA LYS A 32 -14.06 -10.36 -19.70
C LYS A 32 -12.55 -10.26 -19.87
N SER A 33 -12.04 -9.11 -20.30
CA SER A 33 -10.60 -8.90 -20.44
C SER A 33 -9.96 -8.90 -19.05
N GLU A 34 -8.93 -9.72 -18.89
CA GLU A 34 -8.16 -9.76 -17.66
C GLU A 34 -7.53 -8.39 -17.40
N VAL A 35 -7.53 -7.97 -16.11
CA VAL A 35 -6.83 -6.75 -15.68
C VAL A 35 -5.55 -7.16 -14.94
N TYR A 36 -4.49 -6.38 -15.13
CA TYR A 36 -3.15 -6.65 -14.62
C TYR A 36 -2.83 -5.76 -13.42
N PRO A 37 -1.91 -6.18 -12.55
CA PRO A 37 -1.33 -5.29 -11.55
C PRO A 37 -0.61 -4.13 -12.25
N LEU A 38 -0.53 -2.99 -11.60
CA LEU A 38 0.32 -1.89 -12.04
C LEU A 38 1.80 -2.24 -11.79
N GLU A 39 2.66 -1.87 -12.73
CA GLU A 39 4.07 -1.71 -12.44
C GLU A 39 4.26 -0.53 -11.49
N VAL A 40 5.29 -0.55 -10.66
CA VAL A 40 5.52 0.49 -9.65
C VAL A 40 5.63 1.87 -10.30
N GLU A 41 6.43 1.98 -11.34
CA GLU A 41 6.61 3.24 -12.08
C GLU A 41 5.32 3.70 -12.77
N ASP A 42 4.48 2.79 -13.25
CA ASP A 42 3.21 3.13 -13.86
C ASP A 42 2.18 3.59 -12.81
N ALA A 43 2.20 2.98 -11.62
CA ALA A 43 1.38 3.43 -10.50
C ALA A 43 1.75 4.86 -10.09
N LYS A 44 3.04 5.16 -10.00
CA LYS A 44 3.58 6.49 -9.73
C LYS A 44 3.15 7.51 -10.78
N LYS A 45 3.35 7.20 -12.08
CA LYS A 45 2.91 8.09 -13.16
C LYS A 45 1.41 8.37 -13.10
N LEU A 46 0.62 7.36 -12.79
CA LEU A 46 -0.83 7.47 -12.69
C LEU A 46 -1.27 8.34 -11.51
N LEU A 47 -0.62 8.20 -10.36
CA LEU A 47 -0.87 9.06 -9.20
C LEU A 47 -0.48 10.51 -9.50
N ASN A 48 0.69 10.72 -10.10
CA ASN A 48 1.12 12.06 -10.51
C ASN A 48 0.11 12.70 -11.47
N TRP A 49 -0.34 11.93 -12.45
CA TRP A 49 -1.35 12.42 -13.39
C TRP A 49 -2.66 12.80 -12.71
N PHE A 50 -3.13 12.01 -11.73
CA PHE A 50 -4.32 12.37 -10.95
C PHE A 50 -4.12 13.67 -10.18
N ALA A 51 -2.96 13.86 -9.55
CA ALA A 51 -2.64 15.07 -8.80
C ALA A 51 -2.55 16.30 -9.71
N GLU A 52 -1.88 16.20 -10.86
CA GLU A 52 -1.73 17.28 -11.85
C GLU A 52 -3.06 17.69 -12.50
N ASN A 53 -4.06 16.81 -12.46
CA ASN A 53 -5.40 17.07 -13.00
C ASN A 53 -6.46 17.31 -11.91
N ASP A 54 -6.06 17.60 -10.68
CA ASP A 54 -6.95 17.84 -9.52
C ASP A 54 -7.97 16.71 -9.26
N MET A 55 -7.59 15.49 -9.64
CA MET A 55 -8.45 14.29 -9.47
C MET A 55 -8.19 13.62 -8.12
N TRP A 56 -8.17 14.42 -7.05
CA TRP A 56 -7.73 14.01 -5.72
C TRP A 56 -8.49 12.83 -5.13
N THR A 57 -9.80 12.71 -5.39
CA THR A 57 -10.57 11.54 -4.95
C THR A 57 -10.08 10.24 -5.61
N HIS A 58 -9.73 10.30 -6.90
CA HIS A 58 -9.20 9.13 -7.61
C HIS A 58 -7.76 8.81 -7.20
N TYR A 59 -6.97 9.84 -6.91
CA TYR A 59 -5.65 9.71 -6.31
C TYR A 59 -5.73 8.95 -4.98
N LEU A 60 -6.58 9.41 -4.05
CA LEU A 60 -6.75 8.78 -2.75
C LEU A 60 -7.32 7.36 -2.89
N ALA A 61 -8.30 7.14 -3.76
CA ALA A 61 -8.89 5.82 -3.99
C ALA A 61 -7.87 4.81 -4.54
N LEU A 62 -6.97 5.23 -5.42
CA LEU A 62 -5.90 4.37 -5.93
C LEU A 62 -4.87 4.07 -4.83
N THR A 63 -4.43 5.08 -4.07
CA THR A 63 -3.47 4.91 -2.97
C THR A 63 -4.02 3.97 -1.89
N VAL A 64 -5.25 4.20 -1.43
CA VAL A 64 -5.91 3.33 -0.44
C VAL A 64 -6.09 1.93 -1.00
N GLY A 65 -6.54 1.81 -2.26
CA GLY A 65 -6.73 0.51 -2.92
C GLY A 65 -5.45 -0.33 -3.02
N ILE A 66 -4.30 0.31 -3.32
CA ILE A 66 -3.00 -0.36 -3.35
C ILE A 66 -2.56 -0.75 -1.93
N ASN A 67 -2.70 0.14 -0.94
CA ASN A 67 -2.14 -0.07 0.39
C ASN A 67 -2.99 -0.96 1.30
N MET A 68 -4.29 -1.05 1.06
CA MET A 68 -5.21 -1.82 1.90
C MET A 68 -5.74 -3.08 1.21
N ALA A 69 -5.46 -3.26 -0.06
CA ALA A 69 -5.83 -4.42 -0.85
C ALA A 69 -7.33 -4.77 -0.85
N ARG A 70 -8.21 -3.79 -0.62
CA ARG A 70 -9.68 -4.02 -0.61
C ARG A 70 -10.27 -3.95 -2.02
N ARG A 71 -11.46 -4.52 -2.22
CA ARG A 71 -12.22 -4.33 -3.45
C ARG A 71 -12.66 -2.88 -3.56
N ILE A 72 -12.79 -2.39 -4.79
CA ILE A 72 -13.13 -0.97 -5.00
C ILE A 72 -14.48 -0.60 -4.38
N GLY A 73 -15.48 -1.49 -4.39
CA GLY A 73 -16.77 -1.24 -3.72
C GLY A 73 -16.57 -1.01 -2.23
N ASP A 74 -15.85 -1.93 -1.56
CA ASP A 74 -15.56 -1.81 -0.14
C ASP A 74 -14.74 -0.54 0.18
N THR A 75 -13.80 -0.18 -0.70
CA THR A 75 -13.00 1.05 -0.55
C THR A 75 -13.87 2.31 -0.65
N LEU A 76 -14.72 2.41 -1.68
CA LEU A 76 -15.50 3.62 -1.94
C LEU A 76 -16.61 3.86 -0.90
N ASN A 77 -17.01 2.84 -0.16
CA ASN A 77 -17.99 2.93 0.91
C ASN A 77 -17.41 3.40 2.25
N LEU A 78 -16.11 3.62 2.34
CA LEU A 78 -15.48 4.09 3.58
C LEU A 78 -15.89 5.52 3.92
N THR A 79 -16.13 5.75 5.21
CA THR A 79 -16.34 7.06 5.82
C THR A 79 -15.10 7.50 6.60
N TRP A 80 -15.05 8.76 7.02
CA TRP A 80 -13.91 9.26 7.79
C TRP A 80 -13.76 8.56 9.15
N GLU A 81 -14.85 8.11 9.79
CA GLU A 81 -14.81 7.36 11.05
C GLU A 81 -14.09 6.01 10.94
N HIS A 82 -13.93 5.46 9.73
CA HIS A 82 -13.09 4.29 9.51
C HIS A 82 -11.60 4.60 9.64
N PHE A 83 -11.20 5.84 9.39
CA PHE A 83 -9.81 6.29 9.45
C PHE A 83 -9.47 7.03 10.74
N TYR A 84 -10.45 7.71 11.34
CA TYR A 84 -10.26 8.51 12.55
C TYR A 84 -11.10 7.98 13.69
N ASP A 85 -10.59 8.11 14.91
CA ASP A 85 -11.41 7.90 16.10
C ASP A 85 -12.17 9.19 16.44
N PRO A 86 -13.51 9.21 16.37
CA PRO A 86 -14.29 10.41 16.66
C PRO A 86 -14.14 10.93 18.10
N THR A 87 -13.64 10.09 19.01
CA THR A 87 -13.45 10.47 20.41
C THR A 87 -12.17 11.24 20.64
N THR A 88 -11.09 10.82 19.96
CA THR A 88 -9.75 11.43 20.14
C THR A 88 -9.37 12.36 18.99
N GLY A 89 -9.96 12.16 17.80
CA GLY A 89 -9.57 12.86 16.58
C GLY A 89 -8.32 12.29 15.92
N ASP A 90 -7.73 11.22 16.48
CA ASP A 90 -6.53 10.61 15.96
C ASP A 90 -6.82 9.59 14.86
N PHE A 91 -5.81 9.31 14.03
CA PHE A 91 -5.89 8.17 13.11
C PHE A 91 -6.02 6.86 13.87
N ARG A 92 -6.95 6.02 13.43
CA ARG A 92 -7.04 4.64 13.90
C ARG A 92 -5.83 3.85 13.47
N TYR A 93 -5.53 2.80 14.25
CA TYR A 93 -4.51 1.82 13.91
C TYR A 93 -4.95 0.94 12.73
N GLU A 94 -6.21 0.56 12.72
CA GLU A 94 -6.82 -0.26 11.68
C GLU A 94 -8.26 0.18 11.43
N ILE A 95 -8.74 -0.11 10.24
CA ILE A 95 -10.17 0.04 9.95
C ILE A 95 -10.92 -1.10 10.63
N MET A 96 -11.93 -0.77 11.42
CA MET A 96 -12.75 -1.76 12.11
C MET A 96 -13.99 -2.10 11.28
N GLU A 97 -14.33 -3.40 11.28
CA GLU A 97 -15.65 -3.89 10.86
C GLU A 97 -16.06 -3.58 9.42
N ILE A 98 -15.12 -3.61 8.46
CA ILE A 98 -15.54 -3.66 7.07
C ILE A 98 -16.17 -5.03 6.82
N VAL A 99 -17.47 -5.05 6.59
CA VAL A 99 -18.15 -6.22 6.02
C VAL A 99 -18.01 -6.13 4.50
N GLU A 100 -17.31 -7.09 3.89
CA GLU A 100 -17.14 -7.09 2.43
C GLU A 100 -18.45 -7.45 1.73
N ASP A 101 -18.97 -6.56 0.87
CA ASP A 101 -20.24 -6.72 0.15
C ASP A 101 -20.42 -8.07 -0.58
N LYS A 102 -19.32 -8.66 -1.03
CA LYS A 102 -19.36 -9.88 -1.83
C LYS A 102 -19.30 -11.17 -1.02
N THR A 103 -18.77 -11.13 0.18
CA THR A 103 -18.40 -12.35 0.94
C THR A 103 -18.99 -12.39 2.34
N ASP A 104 -19.62 -11.31 2.78
CA ASP A 104 -20.12 -11.09 4.16
C ASP A 104 -19.05 -11.34 5.24
N LYS A 105 -17.77 -11.23 4.86
CA LYS A 105 -16.66 -11.45 5.77
C LYS A 105 -16.15 -10.14 6.32
N MET A 106 -15.85 -10.15 7.62
CA MET A 106 -15.21 -9.01 8.27
C MET A 106 -13.73 -8.92 7.88
N ALA A 107 -13.25 -7.70 7.70
CA ALA A 107 -11.87 -7.39 7.45
C ALA A 107 -11.47 -6.12 8.20
N ASN A 108 -10.31 -6.16 8.84
CA ASN A 108 -9.74 -5.03 9.59
C ASN A 108 -8.37 -4.69 9.00
N PRO A 109 -8.31 -4.02 7.84
CA PRO A 109 -7.04 -3.66 7.24
C PRO A 109 -6.31 -2.61 8.10
N PHE A 110 -5.00 -2.80 8.21
CA PHE A 110 -4.11 -1.86 8.89
C PHE A 110 -4.00 -0.55 8.11
N ILE A 111 -3.99 0.59 8.81
CA ILE A 111 -3.82 1.92 8.23
C ILE A 111 -2.35 2.30 8.32
N ASN A 112 -1.60 2.08 7.26
CA ASN A 112 -0.18 2.41 7.21
C ASN A 112 0.07 3.91 6.99
N ASN A 113 1.32 4.33 7.14
CA ASN A 113 1.69 5.74 7.01
C ASN A 113 1.41 6.30 5.61
N ALA A 114 1.56 5.51 4.54
CA ALA A 114 1.25 5.98 3.19
C ALA A 114 -0.22 6.39 3.02
N VAL A 115 -1.13 5.63 3.63
CA VAL A 115 -2.56 5.98 3.64
C VAL A 115 -2.80 7.25 4.46
N LYS A 116 -2.19 7.37 5.65
CA LYS A 116 -2.33 8.54 6.51
C LYS A 116 -1.87 9.83 5.81
N GLU A 117 -0.72 9.78 5.18
CA GLU A 117 -0.19 10.94 4.46
C GLU A 117 -1.01 11.27 3.21
N ALA A 118 -1.45 10.26 2.46
CA ALA A 118 -2.34 10.51 1.32
C ALA A 118 -3.66 11.17 1.75
N ILE A 119 -4.20 10.82 2.91
CA ILE A 119 -5.38 11.48 3.49
C ILE A 119 -5.04 12.92 3.87
N LYS A 120 -3.92 13.18 4.54
CA LYS A 120 -3.50 14.55 4.89
C LYS A 120 -3.35 15.41 3.64
N LEU A 121 -2.69 14.88 2.61
CA LEU A 121 -2.55 15.55 1.33
C LEU A 121 -3.91 15.83 0.68
N TYR A 122 -4.80 14.85 0.67
CA TYR A 122 -6.16 15.02 0.15
C TYR A 122 -6.91 16.14 0.87
N VAL A 123 -6.85 16.18 2.21
CA VAL A 123 -7.47 17.23 3.02
C VAL A 123 -6.87 18.61 2.70
N GLU A 124 -5.54 18.71 2.61
CA GLU A 124 -4.84 19.93 2.25
C GLU A 124 -5.29 20.46 0.87
N LYS A 125 -5.34 19.58 -0.13
CA LYS A 125 -5.64 19.98 -1.52
C LYS A 125 -7.12 20.26 -1.77
N THR A 126 -8.01 19.62 -1.01
CA THR A 126 -9.46 19.75 -1.24
C THR A 126 -10.17 20.67 -0.26
N GLY A 127 -9.54 20.97 0.86
CA GLY A 127 -10.18 21.70 1.97
C GLY A 127 -11.30 20.90 2.65
N CYS A 128 -11.27 19.56 2.52
CA CYS A 128 -12.30 18.69 3.10
C CYS A 128 -12.27 18.75 4.63
N ASP A 129 -13.41 19.01 5.24
CA ASP A 129 -13.59 18.89 6.68
C ASP A 129 -13.91 17.43 7.05
N VAL A 130 -12.91 16.70 7.54
CA VAL A 130 -13.05 15.30 7.95
C VAL A 130 -13.92 15.13 9.20
N THR A 131 -14.04 16.17 10.03
CA THR A 131 -14.79 16.14 11.31
C THR A 131 -16.29 16.34 11.11
N ALA A 132 -16.68 16.85 9.94
CA ALA A 132 -18.06 17.12 9.63
C ALA A 132 -18.94 15.88 9.82
N ASN A 133 -20.15 16.06 10.35
CA ASN A 133 -21.07 14.98 10.66
C ASN A 133 -20.44 13.89 11.58
N ASN A 134 -19.59 14.32 12.50
CA ASN A 134 -18.89 13.42 13.41
C ASN A 134 -18.13 12.28 12.68
N TYR A 135 -17.34 12.64 11.66
CA TYR A 135 -16.56 11.72 10.80
C TYR A 135 -17.38 10.72 9.97
N ARG A 136 -18.73 10.87 9.89
CA ARG A 136 -19.58 9.91 9.17
C ARG A 136 -19.73 10.20 7.69
N ASN A 137 -19.19 11.31 7.20
CA ASN A 137 -19.24 11.62 5.78
C ASN A 137 -18.39 10.63 4.97
N PRO A 138 -18.85 10.25 3.76
CA PRO A 138 -18.05 9.42 2.86
C PRO A 138 -16.73 10.10 2.49
N VAL A 139 -15.68 9.30 2.39
CA VAL A 139 -14.34 9.77 2.01
C VAL A 139 -14.27 10.11 0.52
N PHE A 140 -14.80 9.22 -0.32
CA PHE A 140 -14.58 9.25 -1.76
C PHE A 140 -15.71 9.97 -2.50
N MET A 141 -15.82 11.27 -2.27
CA MET A 141 -16.88 12.09 -2.88
C MET A 141 -16.39 12.73 -4.19
N GLN A 142 -17.31 12.95 -5.11
CA GLN A 142 -17.04 13.75 -6.31
C GLN A 142 -16.90 15.23 -5.93
N LEU A 143 -15.75 15.80 -6.23
CA LEU A 143 -15.41 17.18 -5.84
C LEU A 143 -15.93 18.23 -6.83
N THR A 144 -16.17 17.81 -8.08
CA THR A 144 -16.56 18.70 -9.19
C THR A 144 -17.64 18.08 -10.07
N GLY A 145 -18.19 18.87 -10.98
CA GLY A 145 -19.16 18.45 -11.97
C GLY A 145 -20.59 18.32 -11.45
N THR A 146 -21.46 17.75 -12.30
CA THR A 146 -22.91 17.62 -12.03
C THR A 146 -23.25 16.68 -10.87
N HIS A 147 -22.33 15.83 -10.50
CA HIS A 147 -22.50 14.86 -9.40
C HIS A 147 -21.66 15.24 -8.16
N LYS A 148 -21.24 16.50 -8.05
CA LYS A 148 -20.53 16.98 -6.87
C LYS A 148 -21.28 16.64 -5.59
N GLY A 149 -20.56 16.12 -4.59
CA GLY A 149 -21.16 15.70 -3.32
C GLY A 149 -21.70 14.26 -3.29
N ASN A 150 -21.76 13.57 -4.41
CA ASN A 150 -22.09 12.15 -4.43
C ASN A 150 -20.82 11.29 -4.27
N VAL A 151 -20.99 10.09 -3.73
CA VAL A 151 -19.89 9.11 -3.68
C VAL A 151 -19.47 8.72 -5.10
N VAL A 152 -18.17 8.62 -5.35
CA VAL A 152 -17.62 8.15 -6.61
C VAL A 152 -18.03 6.70 -6.84
N THR A 153 -18.57 6.38 -8.00
CA THR A 153 -18.93 5.01 -8.34
C THR A 153 -17.69 4.22 -8.82
N ALA A 154 -17.72 2.91 -8.67
CA ALA A 154 -16.65 2.03 -9.17
C ALA A 154 -16.45 2.19 -10.70
N ASP A 155 -17.52 2.47 -11.46
CA ASP A 155 -17.43 2.73 -12.90
C ASP A 155 -16.76 4.08 -13.21
N ALA A 156 -17.09 5.12 -12.45
CA ALA A 156 -16.43 6.42 -12.57
C ALA A 156 -14.93 6.31 -12.28
N HIS A 157 -14.55 5.62 -11.20
CA HIS A 157 -13.14 5.37 -10.88
C HIS A 157 -12.46 4.53 -11.96
N ARG A 158 -13.11 3.48 -12.48
CA ARG A 158 -12.59 2.67 -13.57
C ARG A 158 -12.33 3.50 -14.84
N LYS A 159 -13.24 4.42 -15.19
CA LYS A 159 -13.08 5.34 -16.33
C LYS A 159 -11.92 6.30 -16.11
N ALA A 160 -11.76 6.83 -14.89
CA ALA A 160 -10.64 7.69 -14.50
C ALA A 160 -9.30 6.95 -14.62
N LEU A 161 -9.20 5.72 -14.09
CA LEU A 161 -8.01 4.87 -14.24
C LEU A 161 -7.65 4.66 -15.71
N LYS A 162 -8.63 4.35 -16.58
CA LYS A 162 -8.36 4.13 -18.00
C LYS A 162 -7.88 5.39 -18.71
N ARG A 163 -8.51 6.53 -18.42
CA ARG A 163 -8.09 7.82 -18.99
C ARG A 163 -6.68 8.20 -18.56
N GLY A 164 -6.38 8.04 -17.26
CA GLY A 164 -5.02 8.27 -16.75
C GLY A 164 -4.00 7.31 -17.37
N ALA A 165 -4.32 6.03 -17.45
CA ALA A 165 -3.45 5.04 -18.09
C ALA A 165 -3.10 5.36 -19.54
N GLU A 166 -4.10 5.81 -20.30
CA GLU A 166 -3.90 6.26 -21.69
C GLU A 166 -3.00 7.49 -21.74
N ALA A 167 -3.25 8.47 -20.88
CA ALA A 167 -2.48 9.72 -20.82
C ALA A 167 -1.00 9.49 -20.46
N VAL A 168 -0.72 8.56 -19.52
CA VAL A 168 0.66 8.26 -19.10
C VAL A 168 1.31 7.12 -19.88
N GLY A 169 0.63 6.59 -20.91
CA GLY A 169 1.18 5.61 -21.84
C GLY A 169 1.22 4.17 -21.34
N ILE A 170 0.39 3.78 -20.37
CA ILE A 170 0.27 2.39 -19.91
C ILE A 170 -0.36 1.54 -21.03
N LYS A 171 0.34 0.51 -21.48
CA LYS A 171 -0.04 -0.30 -22.66
C LYS A 171 -0.83 -1.56 -22.34
N TYR A 172 -0.94 -1.93 -21.08
CA TYR A 172 -1.69 -3.11 -20.64
C TYR A 172 -3.03 -2.73 -20.00
N ASN A 173 -3.92 -3.74 -19.88
CA ASN A 173 -5.27 -3.47 -19.39
C ASN A 173 -5.28 -3.34 -17.87
N ILE A 174 -5.66 -2.16 -17.39
CA ILE A 174 -5.88 -1.90 -15.98
C ILE A 174 -7.35 -1.64 -15.67
N GLY A 175 -7.73 -1.81 -14.40
CA GLY A 175 -9.08 -1.54 -13.91
C GLY A 175 -9.13 -1.52 -12.38
N THR A 176 -10.31 -1.54 -11.83
CA THR A 176 -10.53 -1.41 -10.38
C THR A 176 -9.86 -2.51 -9.55
N HIS A 177 -9.62 -3.69 -10.11
CA HIS A 177 -8.90 -4.78 -9.44
C HIS A 177 -7.36 -4.65 -9.54
N SER A 178 -6.86 -3.73 -10.36
CA SER A 178 -5.41 -3.55 -10.52
C SER A 178 -4.74 -3.10 -9.23
N ALA A 179 -5.34 -2.19 -8.47
CA ALA A 179 -4.81 -1.75 -7.18
C ALA A 179 -4.57 -2.93 -6.22
N ARG A 180 -5.58 -3.78 -6.04
CA ARG A 180 -5.49 -4.97 -5.19
C ARG A 180 -4.47 -6.00 -5.71
N LYS A 181 -4.39 -6.20 -7.03
CA LYS A 181 -3.36 -7.04 -7.66
C LYS A 181 -1.95 -6.44 -7.49
N THR A 182 -1.84 -5.12 -7.50
CA THR A 182 -0.57 -4.41 -7.27
C THR A 182 -0.05 -4.65 -5.85
N PHE A 183 -0.91 -4.60 -4.83
CA PHE A 183 -0.53 -5.00 -3.47
C PHE A 183 0.11 -6.39 -3.47
N GLY A 184 -0.55 -7.39 -4.05
CA GLY A 184 -0.02 -8.76 -4.10
C GLY A 184 1.29 -8.89 -4.86
N LYS A 185 1.44 -8.15 -5.97
CA LYS A 185 2.69 -8.13 -6.74
C LYS A 185 3.84 -7.54 -5.91
N ILE A 186 3.62 -6.37 -5.30
CA ILE A 186 4.64 -5.70 -4.49
C ILE A 186 4.98 -6.55 -3.26
N SER A 187 3.99 -7.10 -2.55
CA SER A 187 4.24 -7.97 -1.40
C SER A 187 5.17 -9.13 -1.73
N ARG A 188 4.94 -9.80 -2.86
CA ARG A 188 5.83 -10.90 -3.31
C ARG A 188 7.21 -10.43 -3.73
N MET A 189 7.31 -9.21 -4.25
CA MET A 189 8.58 -8.62 -4.67
C MET A 189 9.46 -8.25 -3.48
N ILE A 190 8.87 -7.71 -2.40
CA ILE A 190 9.62 -7.31 -1.20
C ILE A 190 9.81 -8.46 -0.20
N HIS A 191 9.04 -9.55 -0.32
CA HIS A 191 9.15 -10.75 0.51
C HIS A 191 9.36 -12.02 -0.35
N PRO A 192 10.41 -12.10 -1.19
CA PRO A 192 10.57 -13.17 -2.16
C PRO A 192 10.77 -14.55 -1.51
N ASN A 193 11.37 -14.60 -0.34
CA ASN A 193 11.72 -15.81 0.39
C ASN A 193 10.82 -16.10 1.60
N ASP A 194 9.71 -15.39 1.74
CA ASP A 194 8.76 -15.65 2.81
C ASP A 194 7.85 -16.83 2.44
N TYR A 195 8.08 -17.98 3.07
CA TYR A 195 7.31 -19.21 2.84
C TYR A 195 5.82 -19.04 3.13
N ASP A 196 5.46 -18.16 4.06
CA ASP A 196 4.08 -17.88 4.44
C ASP A 196 3.42 -16.78 3.58
N SER A 197 4.15 -16.27 2.58
CA SER A 197 3.66 -15.12 1.78
C SER A 197 2.31 -15.35 1.12
N MET A 198 2.04 -16.60 0.69
CA MET A 198 0.76 -16.94 0.07
C MET A 198 -0.38 -16.96 1.08
N GLU A 199 -0.16 -17.50 2.26
CA GLU A 199 -1.13 -17.55 3.35
C GLU A 199 -1.43 -16.15 3.87
N ILE A 200 -0.39 -15.32 4.01
CA ILE A 200 -0.54 -13.92 4.38
C ILE A 200 -1.38 -13.17 3.35
N LEU A 201 -1.07 -13.32 2.06
CA LEU A 201 -1.84 -12.69 0.98
C LEU A 201 -3.28 -13.21 0.93
N GLN A 202 -3.51 -14.51 1.17
CA GLN A 202 -4.85 -15.06 1.27
C GLN A 202 -5.63 -14.44 2.43
N SER A 203 -4.99 -14.26 3.58
CA SER A 203 -5.57 -13.57 4.73
C SER A 203 -5.88 -12.11 4.42
N VAL A 204 -4.92 -11.36 3.86
CA VAL A 204 -5.10 -9.97 3.45
C VAL A 204 -6.24 -9.83 2.43
N PHE A 205 -6.30 -10.72 1.45
CA PHE A 205 -7.36 -10.70 0.43
C PHE A 205 -8.68 -11.29 0.91
N ASN A 206 -8.73 -11.85 2.10
CA ASN A 206 -9.92 -12.48 2.67
C ASN A 206 -10.54 -13.53 1.73
N HIS A 207 -9.68 -14.35 1.07
CA HIS A 207 -10.12 -15.38 0.13
C HIS A 207 -10.61 -16.62 0.85
N SER A 208 -11.77 -17.19 0.41
CA SER A 208 -12.44 -18.30 1.08
C SER A 208 -11.78 -19.67 0.89
N ASP A 209 -10.92 -19.85 -0.09
CA ASP A 209 -10.37 -21.16 -0.44
C ASP A 209 -9.19 -21.61 0.43
N ALA A 210 -8.71 -20.75 1.30
CA ALA A 210 -7.73 -21.11 2.31
C ALA A 210 -8.36 -21.85 3.49
N LYS A 211 -9.24 -22.75 3.23
CA LYS A 211 -10.05 -23.44 4.22
C LYS A 211 -9.28 -24.19 5.27
N THR A 212 -8.04 -24.40 5.04
CA THR A 212 -7.23 -25.30 5.84
C THR A 212 -6.07 -24.63 6.54
N THR A 213 -5.66 -23.49 6.09
CA THR A 213 -4.46 -22.82 6.55
C THR A 213 -4.63 -22.05 7.84
N ARG A 214 -5.73 -22.11 8.25
CA ARG A 214 -6.36 -21.29 9.21
C ARG A 214 -5.87 -21.23 10.57
N HIS A 215 -5.52 -22.25 11.11
CA HIS A 215 -5.00 -22.31 12.46
C HIS A 215 -3.50 -22.34 12.49
N TYR A 216 -3.02 -22.04 11.35
CA TYR A 216 -1.78 -22.29 11.05
C TYR A 216 -0.91 -21.28 11.45
N ILE A 217 -0.07 -21.71 12.14
CA ILE A 217 1.29 -21.41 11.95
C ILE A 217 1.63 -19.97 12.26
N GLY A 218 1.22 -19.42 13.41
CA GLY A 218 1.78 -18.17 13.90
C GLY A 218 1.64 -16.98 12.92
N LEU A 219 0.61 -17.03 12.06
CA LEU A 219 0.24 -15.86 11.26
C LEU A 219 -0.41 -14.88 12.20
N THR A 220 0.43 -14.11 12.90
CA THR A 220 -0.03 -13.13 13.83
C THR A 220 -0.55 -11.89 13.09
N LYS A 221 -1.40 -11.16 13.75
CA LYS A 221 -1.88 -9.88 13.25
C LYS A 221 -0.71 -8.91 12.98
N GLU A 222 0.33 -9.00 13.80
CA GLU A 222 1.57 -8.22 13.65
C GLU A 222 2.24 -8.51 12.32
N LYS A 223 2.34 -9.77 11.91
CA LYS A 223 2.94 -10.13 10.61
C LYS A 223 2.10 -9.62 9.44
N VAL A 224 0.78 -9.68 9.53
CA VAL A 224 -0.12 -9.09 8.52
C VAL A 224 0.05 -7.57 8.46
N ASN A 225 0.14 -6.90 9.61
CA ASN A 225 0.35 -5.45 9.69
C ASN A 225 1.71 -5.05 9.12
N GLN A 226 2.75 -5.89 9.32
CA GLN A 226 4.07 -5.66 8.71
C GLN A 226 3.97 -5.57 7.19
N TYR A 227 3.23 -6.46 6.52
CA TYR A 227 3.02 -6.40 5.07
C TYR A 227 2.33 -5.09 4.63
N TYR A 228 1.35 -4.60 5.41
CA TYR A 228 0.75 -3.30 5.11
C TYR A 228 1.74 -2.15 5.26
N ASN A 229 2.58 -2.18 6.29
CA ASN A 229 3.62 -1.17 6.50
C ASN A 229 4.67 -1.20 5.41
N ASP A 230 5.12 -2.38 4.99
CA ASP A 230 6.13 -2.54 3.93
C ASP A 230 5.62 -1.99 2.60
N ILE A 231 4.36 -2.25 2.26
CA ILE A 231 3.72 -1.62 1.09
C ILE A 231 3.66 -0.10 1.26
N GLY A 232 3.29 0.38 2.44
CA GLY A 232 3.23 1.80 2.74
C GLY A 232 4.59 2.47 2.60
N THR A 233 5.63 1.86 3.12
CA THR A 233 7.02 2.33 3.00
C THR A 233 7.48 2.32 1.55
N PHE A 234 7.27 1.22 0.85
CA PHE A 234 7.66 1.06 -0.55
C PHE A 234 6.96 2.07 -1.47
N PHE A 235 5.68 2.31 -1.22
CA PHE A 235 4.85 3.18 -2.06
C PHE A 235 4.86 4.64 -1.60
N GLY A 236 5.19 4.88 -0.34
CA GLY A 236 5.21 6.21 0.25
C GLY A 236 6.16 7.17 -0.47
N ASP A 237 7.31 6.67 -0.91
CA ASP A 237 8.29 7.45 -1.69
C ASP A 237 7.77 7.88 -3.08
N TYR A 238 6.60 7.36 -3.49
CA TYR A 238 6.00 7.60 -4.80
C TYR A 238 4.76 8.51 -4.77
N VAL A 239 4.41 9.06 -3.60
CA VAL A 239 3.32 10.05 -3.49
C VAL A 239 3.79 11.39 -4.08
N THR A 240 2.96 12.04 -4.92
CA THR A 240 3.34 13.28 -5.59
C THR A 240 3.42 14.48 -4.64
N GLY A 241 4.41 15.31 -4.84
CA GLY A 241 4.65 16.58 -4.20
C GLY A 241 6.09 16.72 -3.72
N ASP A 242 6.71 17.89 -3.84
CA ASP A 242 8.09 18.18 -3.41
C ASP A 242 8.35 17.96 -1.91
N LYS A 243 7.31 17.66 -1.16
CA LYS A 243 7.33 17.31 0.27
C LYS A 243 6.64 16.00 0.56
N ALA A 244 6.25 15.27 -0.48
CA ALA A 244 5.67 13.96 -0.32
C ALA A 244 6.74 13.06 0.30
N PHE A 245 6.46 12.60 1.46
CA PHE A 245 7.22 11.58 2.14
C PHE A 245 8.72 11.85 2.34
N LYS A 246 9.08 12.99 2.90
CA LYS A 246 9.98 12.89 4.03
C LYS A 246 9.13 12.39 5.20
N GLY A 247 8.72 11.14 5.13
CA GLY A 247 8.34 10.45 6.34
C GLY A 247 9.48 10.71 7.30
N GLU A 248 9.18 11.28 8.45
CA GLU A 248 10.08 11.11 9.57
C GLU A 248 10.41 9.64 9.53
N GLU A 249 11.69 9.34 9.34
CA GLU A 249 12.17 7.98 9.42
C GLU A 249 11.78 7.46 10.79
N ASN A 250 10.58 6.93 10.92
CA ASN A 250 10.27 5.93 11.91
C ASN A 250 10.98 4.66 11.45
N LYS A 251 12.31 4.79 11.31
CA LYS A 251 13.19 3.66 11.49
C LYS A 251 12.81 3.13 12.85
N PRO A 252 12.46 1.86 12.97
CA PRO A 252 12.42 1.26 14.28
C PRO A 252 13.79 1.49 14.89
N THR A 253 13.93 2.53 15.68
CA THR A 253 15.11 2.78 16.48
C THR A 253 15.05 1.76 17.57
N VAL A 254 15.74 0.68 17.40
CA VAL A 254 16.07 -0.24 18.47
C VAL A 254 17.17 0.47 19.26
N THR A 255 16.79 1.01 20.40
CA THR A 255 17.79 1.50 21.36
C THR A 255 18.39 0.24 22.00
N LEU A 256 19.58 -0.14 21.54
CA LEU A 256 20.36 -1.21 22.14
C LEU A 256 21.38 -0.57 23.08
N GLU A 257 21.49 -1.12 24.27
CA GLU A 257 22.65 -0.86 25.11
C GLU A 257 23.93 -1.31 24.40
N TRP A 258 25.05 -0.60 24.62
CA TRP A 258 26.32 -0.92 23.97
C TRP A 258 26.76 -2.39 24.09
N ALA A 259 26.44 -3.01 25.24
CA ALA A 259 26.73 -4.42 25.50
C ALA A 259 25.94 -5.36 24.57
N ASP A 260 24.68 -5.02 24.31
CA ASP A 260 23.80 -5.81 23.44
C ASP A 260 24.19 -5.65 21.97
N LEU A 261 24.56 -4.42 21.56
CA LEU A 261 25.04 -4.15 20.22
C LEU A 261 26.34 -4.92 19.90
N ARG A 262 27.27 -4.96 20.85
CA ARG A 262 28.48 -5.79 20.72
C ARG A 262 28.16 -7.27 20.56
N GLY A 263 27.19 -7.78 21.32
CA GLY A 263 26.73 -9.16 21.21
C GLY A 263 26.14 -9.47 19.84
N VAL A 264 25.31 -8.57 19.30
CA VAL A 264 24.74 -8.71 17.96
C VAL A 264 25.82 -8.66 16.88
N LEU A 265 26.75 -7.73 16.96
CA LEU A 265 27.87 -7.64 16.02
C LEU A 265 28.77 -8.88 16.07
N ALA A 266 29.03 -9.42 17.27
CA ALA A 266 29.80 -10.65 17.43
C ALA A 266 29.09 -11.89 16.85
N MET A 267 27.77 -11.91 16.81
CA MET A 267 27.00 -12.98 16.14
C MET A 267 26.99 -12.87 14.62
N LEU A 268 27.24 -11.69 14.09
CA LEU A 268 27.22 -11.42 12.65
C LEU A 268 28.60 -11.54 11.98
N THR A 269 29.67 -11.65 12.75
CA THR A 269 31.05 -11.71 12.26
C THR A 269 31.79 -12.91 12.85
N ASP A 270 32.23 -13.79 11.98
CA ASP A 270 33.08 -14.95 12.37
C ASP A 270 34.56 -14.55 12.62
N ASN A 271 34.89 -13.27 12.44
CA ASN A 271 36.24 -12.77 12.52
C ASN A 271 36.34 -11.58 13.51
N VAL A 272 37.26 -11.66 14.46
CA VAL A 272 37.47 -10.64 15.51
C VAL A 272 37.91 -9.29 14.92
N ASP A 273 38.65 -9.30 13.80
CA ASP A 273 39.13 -8.07 13.15
C ASP A 273 37.97 -7.32 12.49
N ASP A 274 37.05 -8.02 11.84
CA ASP A 274 35.82 -7.44 11.25
C ASP A 274 34.88 -6.89 12.32
N LEU A 275 34.83 -7.54 13.49
CA LEU A 275 34.07 -7.06 14.63
C LEU A 275 34.58 -5.72 15.14
N ASN A 276 35.90 -5.57 15.27
CA ASN A 276 36.52 -4.33 15.74
C ASN A 276 36.29 -3.18 14.74
N VAL A 277 36.40 -3.45 13.45
CA VAL A 277 36.08 -2.47 12.39
C VAL A 277 34.61 -2.05 12.43
N ALA A 278 33.70 -2.99 12.63
CA ALA A 278 32.28 -2.70 12.74
C ALA A 278 31.96 -1.85 13.99
N ILE A 279 32.60 -2.13 15.11
CA ILE A 279 32.44 -1.34 16.35
C ILE A 279 32.96 0.09 16.14
N GLU A 280 34.14 0.27 15.56
CA GLU A 280 34.72 1.60 15.29
C GLU A 280 33.80 2.42 14.35
N LEU A 281 33.23 1.79 13.33
CA LEU A 281 32.28 2.43 12.40
C LEU A 281 31.01 2.90 13.11
N VAL A 282 30.46 2.08 13.99
CA VAL A 282 29.27 2.45 14.77
C VAL A 282 29.58 3.57 15.77
N GLU A 283 30.75 3.56 16.41
CA GLU A 283 31.20 4.64 17.29
C GLU A 283 31.40 5.98 16.57
N GLN A 284 31.82 5.94 15.30
CA GLN A 284 31.95 7.14 14.46
C GLN A 284 30.59 7.67 14.00
N LEU A 285 29.59 6.81 13.79
CA LEU A 285 28.26 7.22 13.38
C LEU A 285 27.37 7.69 14.55
N ALA A 286 27.75 7.37 15.79
CA ALA A 286 27.04 7.76 16.99
C ALA A 286 27.47 9.13 17.57
N LYS A 287 28.51 9.75 16.96
CA LYS A 287 28.99 11.12 17.28
C LYS A 287 28.40 12.15 16.32
#